data_a20bda390118f3ba64bde38cf69aed60
#
_entry.id   a20bda390118f3ba64bde38cf69aed60
#
_cell.length_a   1.000
_cell.length_b   1.000
_cell.length_c   1.000
_cell.angle_alpha   90.00
_cell.angle_beta   90.00
_cell.angle_gamma   90.00
#
_symmetry.space_group_name_H-M   'P 1'
#
loop_
_entity.id
_entity.type
_entity.pdbx_description
1 polymer ?
#
loop_
_entity_poly.entity_id
_entity_poly.type
_entity_poly.pdbx_seq_one_letter_code
_entity_poly.pdbx_strand_id
1 'polypeptide(L)'
;MAPPAALRATPQGAALAAWQSQFRGALADVDAEGASDDDGTGEGGERARFRAVFISDLHLGTAGCQARPLLDFLKHHPSQTLYLVGDIIDGWQLRRKWYWPQAHNDVIQKLLRRSRKGCRVVFVPGNHDEFARQFDGHNFGGIEVANEAVHTTADGRRLWVVHGDYFDGVIQCAKWLAYLGDNAYEFTLKLNRHLNSLRARMGLPYWSLSQYLKHKVKSALNYVTDFERAVAAEARQR
;
A
#
# COMPACT_ATOMS: atom_id res chain seq x y z
N MET A 1 -8.47 12.63 21.59
CA MET A 1 -9.45 11.73 22.24
C MET A 1 -8.74 10.44 22.58
N ALA A 2 -8.74 9.97 23.84
CA ALA A 2 -8.03 8.75 24.23
C ALA A 2 -8.82 7.51 23.76
N PRO A 3 -8.18 6.44 23.28
CA PRO A 3 -8.87 5.22 22.87
C PRO A 3 -9.56 4.56 24.07
N PRO A 4 -10.67 3.82 23.86
CA PRO A 4 -11.40 3.15 24.92
C PRO A 4 -10.50 2.15 25.67
N ALA A 5 -10.73 1.99 26.96
CA ALA A 5 -9.87 1.22 27.88
C ALA A 5 -9.61 -0.24 27.44
N ALA A 6 -10.57 -0.86 26.75
CA ALA A 6 -10.43 -2.24 26.23
C ALA A 6 -9.33 -2.41 25.16
N LEU A 7 -9.04 -1.37 24.36
CA LEU A 7 -7.98 -1.39 23.35
C LEU A 7 -6.58 -1.26 23.96
N ARG A 8 -6.45 -0.73 25.19
CA ARG A 8 -5.13 -0.55 25.87
C ARG A 8 -4.56 -1.87 26.39
N ALA A 9 -5.39 -2.88 26.63
CA ALA A 9 -4.97 -4.17 27.22
C ALA A 9 -4.49 -5.20 26.18
N THR A 10 -4.60 -4.89 24.88
CA THR A 10 -4.10 -5.78 23.81
C THR A 10 -2.70 -5.34 23.35
N PRO A 11 -1.83 -6.28 22.88
CA PRO A 11 -0.56 -5.90 22.25
C PRO A 11 -0.71 -4.86 21.14
N GLN A 12 -1.82 -4.89 20.43
CA GLN A 12 -2.18 -3.93 19.40
C GLN A 12 -2.49 -2.53 19.97
N GLY A 13 -3.17 -2.47 21.11
CA GLY A 13 -3.46 -1.21 21.81
C GLY A 13 -2.20 -0.57 22.40
N ALA A 14 -1.26 -1.37 22.89
CA ALA A 14 0.01 -0.89 23.38
C ALA A 14 0.89 -0.33 22.24
N ALA A 15 0.92 -1.00 21.09
CA ALA A 15 1.64 -0.52 19.90
C ALA A 15 1.02 0.77 19.34
N LEU A 16 -0.30 0.87 19.31
CA LEU A 16 -1.01 2.09 18.90
C LEU A 16 -0.76 3.24 19.86
N ALA A 17 -0.76 2.98 21.18
CA ALA A 17 -0.46 4.00 22.19
C ALA A 17 1.00 4.47 22.13
N ALA A 18 1.94 3.57 21.90
CA ALA A 18 3.34 3.91 21.70
C ALA A 18 3.54 4.75 20.43
N TRP A 19 2.89 4.37 19.32
CA TRP A 19 2.89 5.12 18.07
C TRP A 19 2.29 6.53 18.26
N GLN A 20 1.12 6.65 18.91
CA GLN A 20 0.49 7.94 19.21
C GLN A 20 1.35 8.83 20.11
N SER A 21 2.04 8.24 21.10
CA SER A 21 2.97 8.97 21.98
C SER A 21 4.16 9.53 21.21
N GLN A 22 4.73 8.72 20.33
CA GLN A 22 5.89 9.10 19.53
C GLN A 22 5.55 10.11 18.43
N PHE A 23 4.36 9.97 17.82
CA PHE A 23 3.84 10.96 16.88
C PHE A 23 3.55 12.30 17.56
N ARG A 24 3.07 12.27 18.79
CA ARG A 24 2.86 13.47 19.60
C ARG A 24 4.19 14.13 20.02
N GLY A 25 5.23 13.33 20.32
CA GLY A 25 6.60 13.82 20.53
C GLY A 25 7.16 14.49 19.28
N ALA A 26 7.05 13.84 18.13
CA ALA A 26 7.50 14.41 16.86
C ALA A 26 6.77 15.72 16.48
N LEU A 27 5.49 15.86 16.84
CA LEU A 27 4.75 17.13 16.68
C LEU A 27 5.26 18.22 17.62
N ALA A 28 5.58 17.88 18.87
CA ALA A 28 6.11 18.84 19.84
C ALA A 28 7.51 19.32 19.45
N ASP A 29 8.37 18.42 18.96
CA ASP A 29 9.71 18.74 18.47
C ASP A 29 9.67 19.65 17.23
N VAL A 30 8.68 19.47 16.35
CA VAL A 30 8.46 20.35 15.19
C VAL A 30 8.10 21.78 15.62
N ASP A 31 7.41 21.94 16.74
CA ASP A 31 7.06 23.27 17.28
C ASP A 31 8.27 23.93 17.99
N ALA A 32 9.19 23.14 18.58
CA ALA A 32 10.37 23.64 19.26
C ALA A 32 11.51 24.04 18.31
N GLU A 33 11.68 23.34 17.19
CA GLU A 33 12.75 23.58 16.21
C GLU A 33 12.37 24.59 15.10
N GLY A 34 11.22 25.26 15.21
CA GLY A 34 10.71 26.20 14.21
C GLY A 34 11.59 27.45 13.93
N ALA A 35 12.78 27.54 14.51
CA ALA A 35 13.59 28.74 14.46
C ALA A 35 14.92 28.66 13.71
N SER A 36 15.40 27.48 13.24
CA SER A 36 16.79 27.41 12.75
C SER A 36 17.12 26.45 11.60
N ASP A 37 16.16 25.93 10.86
CA ASP A 37 16.53 25.20 9.66
C ASP A 37 16.44 26.11 8.42
N ASP A 38 17.60 26.53 7.99
CA ASP A 38 17.87 27.04 6.64
C ASP A 38 17.44 25.96 5.62
N ASP A 39 16.21 26.10 5.14
CA ASP A 39 15.61 25.25 4.09
C ASP A 39 16.23 25.57 2.72
N GLY A 40 17.46 26.05 2.68
CA GLY A 40 18.12 26.34 1.40
C GLY A 40 17.32 27.27 0.47
N THR A 41 16.49 28.17 1.03
CA THR A 41 15.86 29.28 0.29
C THR A 41 16.86 30.40 0.07
N GLY A 42 18.18 30.09 0.14
CA GLY A 42 19.27 30.95 -0.26
C GLY A 42 19.27 31.08 -1.78
N GLU A 43 18.96 32.27 -2.21
CA GLU A 43 19.32 32.97 -3.44
C GLU A 43 19.16 32.28 -4.80
N GLY A 44 18.24 32.77 -5.61
CA GLY A 44 18.51 33.09 -7.03
C GLY A 44 18.39 31.96 -8.05
N GLY A 45 17.58 30.93 -7.82
CA GLY A 45 17.17 30.01 -8.88
C GLY A 45 15.76 29.52 -8.61
N GLU A 46 14.85 29.81 -9.50
CA GLU A 46 13.48 29.28 -9.50
C GLU A 46 13.57 27.75 -9.61
N ARG A 47 13.73 27.07 -8.48
CA ARG A 47 13.76 25.60 -8.44
C ARG A 47 12.41 25.12 -8.98
N ALA A 48 12.44 24.36 -10.07
CA ALA A 48 11.25 23.78 -10.69
C ALA A 48 10.41 23.07 -9.63
N ARG A 49 9.28 23.65 -9.27
CA ARG A 49 8.35 23.09 -8.29
C ARG A 49 7.47 22.06 -8.98
N PHE A 50 7.56 20.80 -8.60
CA PHE A 50 6.70 19.76 -9.13
C PHE A 50 5.24 20.01 -8.72
N ARG A 51 4.31 19.78 -9.64
CA ARG A 51 2.87 19.83 -9.32
C ARG A 51 2.48 18.70 -8.39
N ALA A 52 2.95 17.48 -8.68
CA ALA A 52 2.74 16.33 -7.83
C ALA A 52 3.98 15.44 -7.79
N VAL A 53 4.23 14.84 -6.63
CA VAL A 53 5.22 13.78 -6.41
C VAL A 53 4.49 12.61 -5.79
N PHE A 54 4.77 11.41 -6.27
CA PHE A 54 4.23 10.16 -5.76
C PHE A 54 5.38 9.32 -5.19
N ILE A 55 5.23 8.85 -3.97
CA ILE A 55 6.21 8.03 -3.25
C ILE A 55 5.47 6.83 -2.68
N SER A 56 6.02 5.62 -2.86
CA SER A 56 5.46 4.37 -2.31
C SER A 56 6.55 3.52 -1.68
N ASP A 57 6.14 2.48 -0.95
CA ASP A 57 7.01 1.38 -0.50
C ASP A 57 8.25 1.85 0.29
N LEU A 58 8.09 2.79 1.19
CA LEU A 58 9.18 3.32 2.02
C LEU A 58 9.58 2.34 3.12
N HIS A 59 8.62 1.61 3.68
CA HIS A 59 8.79 0.67 4.77
C HIS A 59 9.57 1.26 5.96
N LEU A 60 9.18 2.45 6.43
CA LEU A 60 9.68 3.01 7.68
C LEU A 60 9.41 2.00 8.82
N GLY A 61 10.42 1.70 9.61
CA GLY A 61 10.37 0.63 10.61
C GLY A 61 11.19 -0.60 10.21
N THR A 62 11.84 -0.58 9.04
CA THR A 62 12.74 -1.64 8.57
C THR A 62 14.17 -1.14 8.38
N ALA A 63 15.14 -2.04 8.51
CA ALA A 63 16.55 -1.71 8.27
C ALA A 63 16.88 -1.45 6.79
N GLY A 64 16.02 -1.93 5.87
CA GLY A 64 16.16 -1.74 4.43
C GLY A 64 15.65 -0.40 3.92
N CYS A 65 14.95 0.36 4.76
CA CYS A 65 14.39 1.65 4.38
C CYS A 65 15.48 2.66 3.96
N GLN A 66 15.29 3.29 2.82
CA GLN A 66 16.22 4.30 2.25
C GLN A 66 15.89 5.72 2.75
N ALA A 67 15.77 5.89 4.07
CA ALA A 67 15.33 7.14 4.69
C ALA A 67 16.22 8.34 4.35
N ARG A 68 17.56 8.19 4.36
CA ARG A 68 18.50 9.29 4.05
C ARG A 68 18.43 9.76 2.60
N PRO A 69 18.46 8.88 1.57
CA PRO A 69 18.20 9.27 0.19
C PRO A 69 16.86 9.97 0.00
N LEU A 70 15.81 9.50 0.71
CA LEU A 70 14.50 10.12 0.66
C LEU A 70 14.51 11.54 1.24
N LEU A 71 15.17 11.76 2.37
CA LEU A 71 15.32 13.08 2.97
C LEU A 71 16.02 14.05 2.03
N ASP A 72 17.08 13.58 1.35
CA ASP A 72 17.79 14.37 0.35
C ASP A 72 16.88 14.68 -0.85
N PHE A 73 16.17 13.67 -1.37
CA PHE A 73 15.19 13.88 -2.44
C PHE A 73 14.12 14.91 -2.03
N LEU A 74 13.52 14.74 -0.86
CA LEU A 74 12.53 15.67 -0.36
C LEU A 74 13.09 17.09 -0.14
N LYS A 75 14.36 17.26 0.15
CA LYS A 75 15.01 18.57 0.28
C LYS A 75 15.11 19.31 -1.06
N HIS A 76 15.43 18.60 -2.13
CA HIS A 76 15.74 19.20 -3.42
C HIS A 76 14.56 19.22 -4.40
N HIS A 77 13.47 18.51 -4.10
CA HIS A 77 12.30 18.37 -5.00
C HIS A 77 11.03 18.89 -4.35
N PRO A 78 10.83 20.22 -4.28
CA PRO A 78 9.59 20.79 -3.76
C PRO A 78 8.41 20.45 -4.66
N SER A 79 7.24 20.18 -4.05
CA SER A 79 6.02 19.85 -4.78
C SER A 79 4.81 20.61 -4.22
N GLN A 80 3.79 20.83 -5.04
CA GLN A 80 2.51 21.35 -4.60
C GLN A 80 1.72 20.27 -3.86
N THR A 81 1.74 19.05 -4.38
CA THR A 81 1.10 17.89 -3.78
C THR A 81 2.11 16.75 -3.64
N LEU A 82 2.07 16.06 -2.52
CA LEU A 82 2.85 14.86 -2.24
C LEU A 82 1.90 13.72 -1.88
N TYR A 83 1.90 12.67 -2.69
CA TYR A 83 1.17 11.44 -2.42
C TYR A 83 2.12 10.40 -1.83
N LEU A 84 1.75 9.88 -0.67
CA LEU A 84 2.40 8.75 0.01
C LEU A 84 1.50 7.53 -0.24
N VAL A 85 1.90 6.68 -1.18
CA VAL A 85 1.03 5.65 -1.76
C VAL A 85 1.43 4.27 -1.24
N GLY A 86 0.89 3.89 -0.11
CA GLY A 86 1.03 2.59 0.54
C GLY A 86 2.41 2.25 1.06
N ASP A 87 2.42 1.41 2.08
CA ASP A 87 3.61 0.82 2.67
C ASP A 87 4.66 1.86 3.11
N ILE A 88 4.17 2.98 3.61
CA ILE A 88 4.99 4.07 4.14
C ILE A 88 5.58 3.68 5.49
N ILE A 89 4.74 3.09 6.37
CA ILE A 89 5.15 2.59 7.68
C ILE A 89 4.94 1.08 7.72
N ASP A 90 6.01 0.32 7.96
CA ASP A 90 5.90 -1.13 8.07
C ASP A 90 5.38 -1.56 9.44
N GLY A 91 4.07 -1.50 9.62
CA GLY A 91 3.38 -1.91 10.83
C GLY A 91 3.57 -3.39 11.15
N TRP A 92 3.79 -4.24 10.16
CA TRP A 92 4.02 -5.67 10.37
C TRP A 92 5.38 -5.93 11.00
N GLN A 93 6.43 -5.29 10.53
CA GLN A 93 7.77 -5.41 11.12
C GLN A 93 7.84 -4.77 12.50
N LEU A 94 7.26 -3.60 12.67
CA LEU A 94 7.23 -2.89 13.95
C LEU A 94 6.52 -3.71 15.05
N ARG A 95 5.49 -4.49 14.71
CA ARG A 95 4.83 -5.42 15.65
C ARG A 95 5.73 -6.59 16.06
N ARG A 96 6.63 -7.04 15.18
CA ARG A 96 7.56 -8.15 15.46
C ARG A 96 8.79 -7.69 16.23
N LYS A 97 9.38 -6.59 15.78
CA LYS A 97 10.57 -6.00 16.38
C LYS A 97 10.56 -4.50 16.14
N TRP A 98 10.59 -3.75 17.22
CA TRP A 98 10.68 -2.30 17.14
C TRP A 98 12.03 -1.87 16.56
N TYR A 99 12.01 -1.16 15.45
CA TYR A 99 13.19 -0.57 14.82
C TYR A 99 12.78 0.83 14.27
N TRP A 100 13.26 1.88 14.94
CA TRP A 100 12.91 3.25 14.56
C TRP A 100 14.13 4.17 14.78
N PRO A 101 15.10 4.17 13.84
CA PRO A 101 16.28 5.06 13.92
C PRO A 101 15.88 6.51 13.66
N GLN A 102 16.74 7.44 14.09
CA GLN A 102 16.51 8.88 13.94
C GLN A 102 16.14 9.29 12.52
N ALA A 103 16.78 8.72 11.51
CA ALA A 103 16.46 9.03 10.10
C ALA A 103 14.99 8.76 9.71
N HIS A 104 14.31 7.78 10.35
CA HIS A 104 12.88 7.55 10.13
C HIS A 104 12.04 8.65 10.78
N ASN A 105 12.43 9.11 11.95
CA ASN A 105 11.81 10.25 12.62
C ASN A 105 11.94 11.51 11.77
N ASP A 106 13.14 11.75 11.22
CA ASP A 106 13.43 12.91 10.36
C ASP A 106 12.55 12.93 9.11
N VAL A 107 12.25 11.74 8.53
CA VAL A 107 11.30 11.63 7.41
C VAL A 107 9.91 12.10 7.83
N ILE A 108 9.39 11.61 8.95
CA ILE A 108 8.07 12.03 9.45
C ILE A 108 8.04 13.53 9.69
N GLN A 109 9.04 14.08 10.38
CA GLN A 109 9.17 15.52 10.61
C GLN A 109 9.22 16.31 9.30
N LYS A 110 9.97 15.82 8.30
CA LYS A 110 10.05 16.49 6.99
C LYS A 110 8.70 16.50 6.27
N LEU A 111 7.92 15.43 6.35
CA LEU A 111 6.58 15.33 5.77
C LEU A 111 5.61 16.33 6.43
N LEU A 112 5.58 16.36 7.77
CA LEU A 112 4.77 17.30 8.54
C LEU A 112 5.16 18.75 8.26
N ARG A 113 6.46 19.04 8.21
CA ARG A 113 6.98 20.37 7.88
C ARG A 113 6.60 20.82 6.47
N ARG A 114 6.60 19.90 5.50
CA ARG A 114 6.12 20.20 4.14
C ARG A 114 4.64 20.55 4.10
N SER A 115 3.82 19.81 4.83
CA SER A 115 2.40 20.10 4.93
C SER A 115 2.16 21.49 5.54
N ARG A 116 2.86 21.84 6.61
CA ARG A 116 2.80 23.18 7.25
C ARG A 116 3.25 24.31 6.32
N LYS A 117 4.17 24.03 5.38
CA LYS A 117 4.63 24.98 4.36
C LYS A 117 3.71 25.04 3.11
N GLY A 118 2.51 24.49 3.20
CA GLY A 118 1.48 24.57 2.15
C GLY A 118 1.59 23.51 1.04
N CYS A 119 2.40 22.46 1.22
CA CYS A 119 2.32 21.28 0.37
C CYS A 119 1.12 20.43 0.81
N ARG A 120 0.21 20.09 -0.11
CA ARG A 120 -0.84 19.13 0.17
C ARG A 120 -0.21 17.73 0.28
N VAL A 121 -0.26 17.11 1.45
CA VAL A 121 0.25 15.76 1.66
C VAL A 121 -0.92 14.81 1.85
N VAL A 122 -1.00 13.78 1.00
CA VAL A 122 -2.05 12.76 1.03
C VAL A 122 -1.41 11.40 1.27
N PHE A 123 -1.84 10.72 2.33
CA PHE A 123 -1.42 9.37 2.65
C PHE A 123 -2.51 8.37 2.26
N VAL A 124 -2.19 7.51 1.30
CA VAL A 124 -3.03 6.40 0.86
C VAL A 124 -2.44 5.12 1.47
N PRO A 125 -3.06 4.50 2.48
CA PRO A 125 -2.51 3.33 3.16
C PRO A 125 -2.42 2.08 2.26
N GLY A 126 -1.34 1.31 2.42
CA GLY A 126 -1.15 -0.03 1.85
C GLY A 126 -1.46 -1.15 2.85
N ASN A 127 -1.00 -2.37 2.55
CA ASN A 127 -1.22 -3.53 3.42
C ASN A 127 -0.30 -3.54 4.65
N HIS A 128 0.91 -2.99 4.56
CA HIS A 128 1.80 -2.90 5.73
C HIS A 128 1.37 -1.83 6.73
N ASP A 129 0.66 -0.82 6.29
CA ASP A 129 0.10 0.25 7.10
C ASP A 129 -1.44 0.30 7.08
N GLU A 130 -2.08 -0.86 6.87
CA GLU A 130 -3.55 -1.06 6.87
C GLU A 130 -4.28 -0.45 8.08
N PHE A 131 -3.58 -0.35 9.24
CA PHE A 131 -4.12 0.27 10.45
C PHE A 131 -4.54 1.72 10.24
N ALA A 132 -3.98 2.40 9.24
CA ALA A 132 -4.32 3.78 8.92
C ALA A 132 -5.64 3.90 8.14
N ARG A 133 -6.13 2.84 7.49
CA ARG A 133 -7.37 2.85 6.71
C ARG A 133 -8.62 3.21 7.51
N GLN A 134 -8.63 2.88 8.82
CA GLN A 134 -9.72 3.27 9.72
C GLN A 134 -9.85 4.79 9.93
N PHE A 135 -8.83 5.55 9.51
CA PHE A 135 -8.78 7.01 9.63
C PHE A 135 -9.06 7.72 8.30
N ASP A 136 -9.70 7.04 7.37
CA ASP A 136 -10.14 7.63 6.09
C ASP A 136 -10.88 8.95 6.31
N GLY A 137 -10.57 9.97 5.51
CA GLY A 137 -11.12 11.31 5.62
C GLY A 137 -10.60 12.15 6.80
N HIS A 138 -9.68 11.63 7.61
CA HIS A 138 -9.08 12.36 8.72
C HIS A 138 -7.77 13.05 8.32
N ASN A 139 -7.35 13.99 9.14
CA ASN A 139 -6.11 14.75 8.96
C ASN A 139 -5.21 14.66 10.20
N PHE A 140 -3.93 14.34 9.99
CA PHE A 140 -2.93 14.24 11.04
C PHE A 140 -1.79 15.24 10.78
N GLY A 141 -1.78 16.37 11.50
CA GLY A 141 -0.74 17.38 11.37
C GLY A 141 -0.63 17.99 9.96
N GLY A 142 -1.76 18.05 9.23
CA GLY A 142 -1.83 18.52 7.85
C GLY A 142 -1.67 17.43 6.79
N ILE A 143 -1.45 16.17 7.19
CA ILE A 143 -1.43 15.01 6.28
C ILE A 143 -2.84 14.43 6.20
N GLU A 144 -3.45 14.45 5.02
CA GLU A 144 -4.74 13.85 4.74
C GLU A 144 -4.58 12.32 4.66
N VAL A 145 -5.42 11.55 5.33
CA VAL A 145 -5.52 10.09 5.13
C VAL A 145 -6.71 9.81 4.25
N ALA A 146 -6.48 9.09 3.15
CA ALA A 146 -7.53 8.69 2.23
C ALA A 146 -7.25 7.28 1.70
N ASN A 147 -8.26 6.42 1.64
CA ASN A 147 -8.09 5.06 1.10
C ASN A 147 -7.82 5.06 -0.40
N GLU A 148 -8.20 6.14 -1.07
CA GLU A 148 -7.93 6.41 -2.49
C GLU A 148 -7.91 7.92 -2.72
N ALA A 149 -7.26 8.37 -3.78
CA ALA A 149 -7.27 9.77 -4.17
C ALA A 149 -7.38 9.91 -5.70
N VAL A 150 -7.83 11.08 -6.15
CA VAL A 150 -7.80 11.43 -7.57
C VAL A 150 -6.92 12.67 -7.75
N HIS A 151 -5.91 12.57 -8.59
CA HIS A 151 -5.06 13.68 -8.99
C HIS A 151 -5.44 14.17 -10.37
N THR A 152 -5.70 15.47 -10.53
CA THR A 152 -5.93 16.08 -11.83
C THR A 152 -4.66 16.71 -12.36
N THR A 153 -4.18 16.24 -13.49
CA THR A 153 -2.96 16.74 -14.15
C THR A 153 -3.20 18.11 -14.82
N ALA A 154 -2.12 18.75 -15.30
CA ALA A 154 -2.21 20.06 -15.94
C ALA A 154 -3.05 20.07 -17.22
N ASP A 155 -3.06 18.96 -17.94
CA ASP A 155 -3.83 18.73 -19.17
C ASP A 155 -5.24 18.20 -18.90
N GLY A 156 -5.70 18.23 -17.62
CA GLY A 156 -7.04 17.85 -17.22
C GLY A 156 -7.28 16.34 -17.08
N ARG A 157 -6.27 15.50 -17.30
CA ARG A 157 -6.41 14.06 -17.04
C ARG A 157 -6.56 13.77 -15.55
N ARG A 158 -7.38 12.78 -15.23
CA ARG A 158 -7.60 12.31 -13.87
C ARG A 158 -6.80 11.02 -13.65
N LEU A 159 -5.97 11.01 -12.62
CA LEU A 159 -5.20 9.85 -12.20
C LEU A 159 -5.81 9.31 -10.91
N TRP A 160 -6.28 8.09 -10.95
CA TRP A 160 -6.72 7.39 -9.74
C TRP A 160 -5.50 6.85 -9.00
N VAL A 161 -5.36 7.27 -7.75
CA VAL A 161 -4.22 6.96 -6.89
C VAL A 161 -4.68 6.01 -5.81
N VAL A 162 -4.15 4.80 -5.83
CA VAL A 162 -4.48 3.71 -4.92
C VAL A 162 -3.28 2.79 -4.77
N HIS A 163 -3.11 2.15 -3.62
CA HIS A 163 -2.06 1.14 -3.45
C HIS A 163 -2.49 -0.19 -4.06
N GLY A 164 -1.52 -0.93 -4.63
CA GLY A 164 -1.77 -2.14 -5.40
C GLY A 164 -2.42 -3.29 -4.63
N ASP A 165 -2.30 -3.33 -3.31
CA ASP A 165 -2.94 -4.32 -2.43
C ASP A 165 -4.48 -4.30 -2.51
N TYR A 166 -5.06 -3.19 -2.94
CA TYR A 166 -6.49 -3.11 -3.27
C TYR A 166 -6.93 -4.24 -4.21
N PHE A 167 -5.99 -4.72 -5.01
CA PHE A 167 -6.19 -5.77 -6.01
C PHE A 167 -5.59 -7.13 -5.63
N ASP A 168 -4.93 -7.25 -4.48
CA ASP A 168 -4.20 -8.46 -4.07
C ASP A 168 -5.07 -9.71 -4.00
N GLY A 169 -6.31 -9.59 -3.55
CA GLY A 169 -7.26 -10.70 -3.51
C GLY A 169 -7.47 -11.37 -4.87
N VAL A 170 -7.50 -10.58 -5.93
CA VAL A 170 -7.66 -11.06 -7.31
C VAL A 170 -6.36 -11.66 -7.84
N ILE A 171 -5.22 -11.01 -7.56
CA ILE A 171 -3.89 -11.48 -7.98
C ILE A 171 -3.52 -12.79 -7.28
N GLN A 172 -3.79 -12.92 -5.99
CA GLN A 172 -3.55 -14.16 -5.23
C GLN A 172 -4.43 -15.30 -5.73
N CYS A 173 -5.70 -15.04 -6.03
CA CYS A 173 -6.60 -16.03 -6.62
C CYS A 173 -6.09 -16.51 -7.98
N ALA A 174 -5.57 -15.61 -8.81
CA ALA A 174 -4.98 -15.93 -10.10
C ALA A 174 -3.69 -16.77 -9.98
N LYS A 175 -2.79 -16.41 -9.05
CA LYS A 175 -1.55 -17.16 -8.77
C LYS A 175 -1.85 -18.57 -8.25
N TRP A 176 -2.80 -18.69 -7.32
CA TRP A 176 -3.21 -19.98 -6.78
C TRP A 176 -3.81 -20.90 -7.87
N LEU A 177 -4.60 -20.33 -8.78
CA LEU A 177 -5.17 -21.06 -9.91
C LEU A 177 -4.10 -21.48 -10.94
N ALA A 178 -3.09 -20.64 -11.20
CA ALA A 178 -1.96 -20.98 -12.05
C ALA A 178 -1.13 -22.13 -11.43
N TYR A 179 -0.82 -22.05 -10.12
CA TYR A 179 -0.12 -23.11 -9.38
C TYR A 179 -0.89 -24.45 -9.38
N LEU A 180 -2.21 -24.40 -9.23
CA LEU A 180 -3.06 -25.59 -9.39
C LEU A 180 -3.02 -26.13 -10.82
N GLY A 181 -2.96 -25.25 -11.83
CA GLY A 181 -2.86 -25.65 -13.24
C GLY A 181 -1.60 -26.48 -13.54
N ASP A 182 -0.45 -26.03 -13.03
CA ASP A 182 0.84 -26.67 -13.30
C ASP A 182 1.03 -28.00 -12.55
N ASN A 183 0.69 -28.04 -11.26
CA ASN A 183 0.91 -29.25 -10.44
C ASN A 183 -0.26 -30.25 -10.51
N ALA A 184 -1.48 -29.77 -10.76
CA ALA A 184 -2.64 -30.63 -10.87
C ALA A 184 -2.70 -31.41 -12.20
N TYR A 185 -1.98 -30.99 -13.24
CA TYR A 185 -2.06 -31.64 -14.52
C TYR A 185 -1.54 -33.09 -14.46
N GLU A 186 -0.36 -33.34 -13.91
CA GLU A 186 0.19 -34.69 -13.76
C GLU A 186 -0.62 -35.53 -12.77
N PHE A 187 -1.01 -34.94 -11.64
CA PHE A 187 -1.84 -35.63 -10.65
C PHE A 187 -3.20 -35.96 -11.23
N THR A 188 -3.80 -35.04 -11.98
CA THR A 188 -5.09 -35.25 -12.67
C THR A 188 -5.03 -36.35 -13.72
N LEU A 189 -3.92 -36.47 -14.46
CA LEU A 189 -3.77 -37.59 -15.45
C LEU A 189 -3.71 -38.96 -14.78
N LYS A 190 -3.03 -39.07 -13.62
CA LYS A 190 -2.97 -40.29 -12.83
C LYS A 190 -4.34 -40.64 -12.21
N LEU A 191 -4.98 -39.65 -11.62
CA LEU A 191 -6.30 -39.79 -11.00
C LEU A 191 -7.40 -40.09 -12.05
N ASN A 192 -7.32 -39.45 -13.20
CA ASN A 192 -8.27 -39.67 -14.31
C ASN A 192 -8.28 -41.12 -14.82
N ARG A 193 -7.09 -41.74 -14.90
CA ARG A 193 -6.98 -43.16 -15.25
C ARG A 193 -7.67 -44.07 -14.24
N HIS A 194 -7.46 -43.85 -12.95
CA HIS A 194 -8.08 -44.62 -11.88
C HIS A 194 -9.61 -44.43 -11.82
N LEU A 195 -10.07 -43.17 -11.90
CA LEU A 195 -11.50 -42.83 -11.91
C LEU A 195 -12.22 -43.48 -13.11
N ASN A 196 -11.66 -43.39 -14.29
CA ASN A 196 -12.31 -43.98 -15.48
C ASN A 196 -12.27 -45.52 -15.50
N SER A 197 -11.25 -46.15 -14.90
CA SER A 197 -11.26 -47.61 -14.67
C SER A 197 -12.38 -48.01 -13.72
N LEU A 198 -12.62 -47.26 -12.66
CA LEU A 198 -13.74 -47.51 -11.72
C LEU A 198 -15.09 -47.27 -12.38
N ARG A 199 -15.21 -46.17 -13.13
CA ARG A 199 -16.43 -45.82 -13.89
C ARG A 199 -16.78 -46.88 -14.93
N ALA A 200 -15.78 -47.40 -15.66
CA ALA A 200 -15.98 -48.48 -16.63
C ALA A 200 -16.52 -49.75 -15.97
N ARG A 201 -16.03 -50.11 -14.76
CA ARG A 201 -16.57 -51.26 -14.00
C ARG A 201 -18.01 -51.07 -13.53
N MET A 202 -18.45 -49.80 -13.40
CA MET A 202 -19.82 -49.42 -13.00
C MET A 202 -20.72 -49.18 -14.24
N GLY A 203 -20.24 -49.39 -15.45
CA GLY A 203 -21.01 -49.16 -16.69
C GLY A 203 -21.23 -47.67 -17.02
N LEU A 204 -20.46 -46.76 -16.42
CA LEU A 204 -20.62 -45.34 -16.64
C LEU A 204 -19.72 -44.86 -17.79
N PRO A 205 -20.15 -43.87 -18.59
CA PRO A 205 -19.38 -43.35 -19.71
C PRO A 205 -18.09 -42.64 -19.24
N TYR A 206 -17.11 -42.57 -20.16
CA TYR A 206 -15.84 -41.88 -19.92
C TYR A 206 -16.06 -40.41 -19.54
N TRP A 207 -15.36 -39.93 -18.51
CA TRP A 207 -15.40 -38.53 -18.06
C TRP A 207 -13.98 -38.01 -17.90
N SER A 208 -13.72 -36.84 -18.44
CA SER A 208 -12.39 -36.21 -18.41
C SER A 208 -12.28 -35.14 -17.34
N LEU A 209 -11.65 -35.47 -16.21
CA LEU A 209 -11.32 -34.55 -15.15
C LEU A 209 -10.37 -33.42 -15.66
N SER A 210 -9.48 -33.76 -16.59
CA SER A 210 -8.56 -32.78 -17.19
C SER A 210 -9.28 -31.74 -18.05
N GLN A 211 -10.31 -32.10 -18.79
CA GLN A 211 -11.14 -31.15 -19.53
C GLN A 211 -11.93 -30.22 -18.57
N TYR A 212 -12.50 -30.77 -17.52
CA TYR A 212 -13.19 -29.99 -16.50
C TYR A 212 -12.28 -28.97 -15.85
N LEU A 213 -11.05 -29.36 -15.45
CA LEU A 213 -10.05 -28.46 -14.87
C LEU A 213 -9.57 -27.41 -15.88
N LYS A 214 -9.32 -27.76 -17.13
CA LYS A 214 -8.98 -26.80 -18.20
C LYS A 214 -10.05 -25.73 -18.36
N HIS A 215 -11.33 -26.11 -18.33
CA HIS A 215 -12.42 -25.14 -18.38
C HIS A 215 -12.42 -24.20 -17.17
N LYS A 216 -12.18 -24.72 -15.97
CA LYS A 216 -12.11 -23.91 -14.74
C LYS A 216 -10.92 -22.95 -14.75
N VAL A 217 -9.73 -23.42 -15.16
CA VAL A 217 -8.53 -22.58 -15.29
C VAL A 217 -8.70 -21.52 -16.37
N LYS A 218 -9.29 -21.86 -17.53
CA LYS A 218 -9.58 -20.88 -18.59
C LYS A 218 -10.57 -19.80 -18.10
N SER A 219 -11.59 -20.19 -17.35
CA SER A 219 -12.53 -19.23 -16.75
C SER A 219 -11.84 -18.29 -15.76
N ALA A 220 -10.87 -18.78 -15.00
CA ALA A 220 -10.11 -17.98 -14.06
C ALA A 220 -9.12 -17.03 -14.75
N LEU A 221 -8.47 -17.48 -15.84
CA LEU A 221 -7.61 -16.61 -16.68
C LEU A 221 -8.44 -15.50 -17.35
N ASN A 222 -9.64 -15.84 -17.84
CA ASN A 222 -10.56 -14.83 -18.36
C ASN A 222 -10.95 -13.82 -17.27
N TYR A 223 -11.14 -14.26 -16.02
CA TYR A 223 -11.43 -13.39 -14.90
C TYR A 223 -10.28 -12.39 -14.62
N VAL A 224 -9.01 -12.80 -14.78
CA VAL A 224 -7.86 -11.88 -14.64
C VAL A 224 -7.85 -10.84 -15.78
N THR A 225 -8.13 -11.25 -17.00
CA THR A 225 -8.24 -10.33 -18.15
C THR A 225 -9.44 -9.39 -18.00
N ASP A 226 -10.56 -9.91 -17.50
CA ASP A 226 -11.75 -9.11 -17.19
C ASP A 226 -11.52 -8.16 -16.02
N PHE A 227 -10.61 -8.53 -15.10
CA PHE A 227 -10.20 -7.68 -13.99
C PHE A 227 -9.46 -6.41 -14.47
N GLU A 228 -8.49 -6.51 -15.37
CA GLU A 228 -7.83 -5.33 -15.95
C GLU A 228 -8.86 -4.38 -16.60
N ARG A 229 -9.85 -4.95 -17.28
CA ARG A 229 -10.96 -4.17 -17.86
C ARG A 229 -11.85 -3.55 -16.78
N ALA A 230 -12.12 -4.27 -15.69
CA ALA A 230 -12.92 -3.76 -14.58
C ALA A 230 -12.20 -2.62 -13.85
N VAL A 231 -10.88 -2.76 -13.61
CA VAL A 231 -10.05 -1.68 -13.04
C VAL A 231 -10.04 -0.46 -13.95
N ALA A 232 -9.86 -0.66 -15.26
CA ALA A 232 -9.90 0.43 -16.24
C ALA A 232 -11.28 1.09 -16.32
N ALA A 233 -12.36 0.31 -16.16
CA ALA A 233 -13.72 0.84 -16.13
C ALA A 233 -13.98 1.66 -14.86
N GLU A 234 -13.55 1.15 -13.69
CA GLU A 234 -13.66 1.85 -12.42
C GLU A 234 -12.85 3.17 -12.43
N ALA A 235 -11.62 3.12 -12.95
CA ALA A 235 -10.78 4.31 -13.10
C ALA A 235 -11.40 5.39 -14.01
N ARG A 236 -12.24 4.99 -14.98
CA ARG A 236 -12.96 5.96 -15.85
C ARG A 236 -14.15 6.63 -15.15
N GLN A 237 -14.68 6.02 -14.12
CA GLN A 237 -15.83 6.55 -13.36
C GLN A 237 -15.38 7.50 -12.24
N ARG A 238 -14.12 7.40 -11.79
CA ARG A 238 -13.51 8.25 -10.76
C ARG A 238 -12.97 9.54 -11.37
#